data_b1b1e99937034069987f35d0fe7d3cee
#
_entry.id   b1b1e99937034069987f35d0fe7d3cee
#
_cell.length_a   1.000
_cell.length_b   1.000
_cell.length_c   1.000
_cell.angle_alpha   90.00
_cell.angle_beta   90.00
_cell.angle_gamma   90.00
#
_symmetry.space_group_name_H-M   'P 1'
#
loop_
_entity.id
_entity.type
_entity.pdbx_description
1 polymer ?
#
loop_
_entity_poly.entity_id
_entity_poly.type
_entity_poly.pdbx_seq_one_letter_code
_entity_poly.pdbx_strand_id
1 'polypeptide(L)'
;MAARRLFVAFALLCGLAWGPEGASADDRAIVLATTTSTQESGLLDHLLPIFRDKTGIDVKVIARRADEVLDGARKGEADVVLIHARPQEEKFVADGFAAKRFDVMYNDYVLIGPKSDPAAVKGKDIATALKAIEGKGAPFVTRGDRSGTHAAELALWIVAGIDIASAKGAWYREVKQGMDAALEAARTANAYVLSDRGSWISFRDRGELDIVVEGDKRLLNQYGVMLMNPEKFPNVKKELGQTFVDWLISPEGQAAIAGYKVDGQQLFFPNADKSAG
;
A
#
# COMPACT_ATOMS: atom_id res chain seq x y z
N MET A 1 -27.61 -34.82 -85.17
CA MET A 1 -27.67 -33.42 -84.66
C MET A 1 -27.40 -33.44 -83.13
N ALA A 2 -26.21 -33.09 -82.71
CA ALA A 2 -25.78 -33.23 -81.31
C ALA A 2 -25.76 -31.80 -80.69
N ALA A 3 -26.57 -31.60 -79.69
CA ALA A 3 -26.57 -30.35 -78.90
C ALA A 3 -25.56 -30.42 -77.77
N ARG A 4 -24.50 -29.62 -77.81
CA ARG A 4 -23.51 -29.41 -76.75
C ARG A 4 -24.11 -28.52 -75.66
N ARG A 5 -24.21 -29.01 -74.42
CA ARG A 5 -24.54 -28.23 -73.22
C ARG A 5 -23.24 -27.70 -72.64
N LEU A 6 -23.15 -26.38 -72.56
CA LEU A 6 -22.09 -25.65 -71.92
C LEU A 6 -22.37 -25.51 -70.42
N PHE A 7 -21.50 -26.10 -69.55
CA PHE A 7 -21.57 -25.90 -68.11
C PHE A 7 -20.67 -24.72 -67.77
N VAL A 8 -21.25 -23.64 -67.27
CA VAL A 8 -20.51 -22.50 -66.67
C VAL A 8 -20.35 -22.77 -65.19
N ALA A 9 -19.14 -23.03 -64.74
CA ALA A 9 -18.84 -23.16 -63.33
C ALA A 9 -18.63 -21.76 -62.74
N PHE A 10 -19.49 -21.40 -61.79
CA PHE A 10 -19.39 -20.17 -61.01
C PHE A 10 -18.51 -20.47 -59.77
N ALA A 11 -17.26 -20.00 -59.79
CA ALA A 11 -16.38 -20.10 -58.65
C ALA A 11 -16.71 -18.99 -57.64
N LEU A 12 -17.35 -19.34 -56.49
CA LEU A 12 -17.54 -18.46 -55.36
C LEU A 12 -16.18 -18.29 -54.66
N LEU A 13 -15.55 -17.13 -54.80
CA LEU A 13 -14.44 -16.71 -53.92
C LEU A 13 -15.04 -16.26 -52.59
N CYS A 14 -14.98 -17.13 -51.56
CA CYS A 14 -15.14 -16.73 -50.16
C CYS A 14 -13.88 -15.97 -49.70
N GLY A 15 -13.91 -14.65 -49.74
CA GLY A 15 -12.93 -13.82 -49.11
C GLY A 15 -13.05 -13.94 -47.58
N LEU A 16 -12.15 -14.67 -46.95
CA LEU A 16 -11.96 -14.61 -45.50
C LEU A 16 -11.46 -13.20 -45.14
N ALA A 17 -12.36 -12.36 -44.68
CA ALA A 17 -12.00 -11.11 -44.00
C ALA A 17 -11.36 -11.50 -42.62
N TRP A 18 -10.06 -11.47 -42.55
CA TRP A 18 -9.34 -11.45 -41.28
C TRP A 18 -9.58 -10.07 -40.65
N GLY A 19 -10.59 -10.02 -39.76
CA GLY A 19 -10.72 -8.89 -38.83
C GLY A 19 -9.56 -8.94 -37.84
N PRO A 20 -9.10 -7.79 -37.33
CA PRO A 20 -8.09 -7.80 -36.27
C PRO A 20 -8.64 -8.59 -35.09
N GLU A 21 -7.94 -9.64 -34.65
CA GLU A 21 -8.22 -10.33 -33.40
C GLU A 21 -8.22 -9.28 -32.29
N GLY A 22 -9.40 -9.01 -31.72
CA GLY A 22 -9.51 -8.14 -30.56
C GLY A 22 -8.67 -8.76 -29.44
N ALA A 23 -7.66 -8.03 -28.97
CA ALA A 23 -6.85 -8.44 -27.84
C ALA A 23 -7.78 -8.87 -26.70
N SER A 24 -7.55 -10.07 -26.16
CA SER A 24 -8.32 -10.57 -25.02
C SER A 24 -8.23 -9.57 -23.86
N ALA A 25 -9.30 -9.38 -23.10
CA ALA A 25 -9.27 -8.52 -21.91
C ALA A 25 -8.16 -8.93 -20.91
N ASP A 26 -7.74 -10.18 -20.92
CA ASP A 26 -6.63 -10.70 -20.11
C ASP A 26 -5.26 -10.26 -20.63
N ASP A 27 -5.13 -9.92 -21.93
CA ASP A 27 -3.89 -9.41 -22.52
C ASP A 27 -3.59 -7.97 -22.08
N ARG A 28 -4.61 -7.20 -21.70
CA ARG A 28 -4.50 -5.82 -21.22
C ARG A 28 -4.68 -5.70 -19.70
N ALA A 29 -4.25 -6.68 -18.94
CA ALA A 29 -4.29 -6.65 -17.48
C ALA A 29 -2.89 -6.83 -16.90
N ILE A 30 -2.60 -6.15 -15.78
CA ILE A 30 -1.39 -6.33 -14.97
C ILE A 30 -1.75 -6.86 -13.59
N VAL A 31 -0.75 -7.44 -12.90
CA VAL A 31 -0.85 -7.85 -11.51
C VAL A 31 -0.11 -6.84 -10.63
N LEU A 32 -0.85 -6.19 -9.73
CA LEU A 32 -0.34 -5.29 -8.70
C LEU A 32 -0.27 -6.04 -7.37
N ALA A 33 0.94 -6.27 -6.85
CA ALA A 33 1.12 -6.77 -5.50
C ALA A 33 1.24 -5.61 -4.51
N THR A 34 0.43 -5.65 -3.44
CA THR A 34 0.37 -4.60 -2.42
C THR A 34 0.08 -5.18 -1.03
N THR A 35 0.03 -4.32 -0.01
CA THR A 35 -0.30 -4.75 1.35
C THR A 35 -1.82 -4.79 1.59
N THR A 36 -2.25 -5.66 2.52
CA THR A 36 -3.65 -5.70 2.99
C THR A 36 -4.12 -4.33 3.48
N SER A 37 -3.29 -3.61 4.23
CA SER A 37 -3.63 -2.27 4.71
C SER A 37 -3.85 -1.26 3.58
N THR A 38 -3.09 -1.37 2.48
CA THR A 38 -3.31 -0.52 1.28
C THR A 38 -4.64 -0.87 0.61
N GLN A 39 -4.97 -2.15 0.44
CA GLN A 39 -6.25 -2.58 -0.13
C GLN A 39 -7.43 -2.15 0.75
N GLU A 40 -7.35 -2.41 2.05
CA GLU A 40 -8.40 -2.10 3.02
C GLU A 40 -8.63 -0.59 3.20
N SER A 41 -7.65 0.25 2.87
CA SER A 41 -7.82 1.70 2.92
C SER A 41 -8.84 2.25 1.92
N GLY A 42 -9.24 1.48 0.90
CA GLY A 42 -10.15 1.91 -0.16
C GLY A 42 -9.49 2.80 -1.24
N LEU A 43 -8.20 3.15 -1.09
CA LEU A 43 -7.49 3.98 -2.06
C LEU A 43 -7.48 3.37 -3.47
N LEU A 44 -7.21 2.06 -3.56
CA LEU A 44 -7.15 1.37 -4.86
C LEU A 44 -8.51 1.32 -5.54
N ASP A 45 -9.60 1.18 -4.78
CA ASP A 45 -10.97 1.20 -5.33
C ASP A 45 -11.31 2.58 -5.94
N HIS A 46 -10.67 3.64 -5.46
CA HIS A 46 -10.76 4.99 -6.04
C HIS A 46 -9.84 5.16 -7.26
N LEU A 47 -8.59 4.70 -7.21
CA LEU A 47 -7.58 4.96 -8.24
C LEU A 47 -7.73 4.08 -9.49
N LEU A 48 -8.03 2.77 -9.31
CA LEU A 48 -7.98 1.82 -10.41
C LEU A 48 -9.04 2.05 -11.49
N PRO A 49 -10.29 2.47 -11.17
CA PRO A 49 -11.25 2.86 -12.21
C PRO A 49 -10.76 4.05 -13.05
N ILE A 50 -10.16 5.07 -12.43
CA ILE A 50 -9.63 6.26 -13.13
C ILE A 50 -8.52 5.83 -14.10
N PHE A 51 -7.60 4.98 -13.65
CA PHE A 51 -6.52 4.47 -14.49
C PHE A 51 -7.06 3.64 -15.66
N ARG A 52 -7.99 2.73 -15.39
CA ARG A 52 -8.60 1.88 -16.41
C ARG A 52 -9.36 2.70 -17.47
N ASP A 53 -10.15 3.67 -17.05
CA ASP A 53 -10.93 4.52 -17.96
C ASP A 53 -10.02 5.33 -18.88
N LYS A 54 -8.84 5.72 -18.39
CA LYS A 54 -7.85 6.45 -19.19
C LYS A 54 -7.07 5.55 -20.16
N THR A 55 -6.68 4.34 -19.72
CA THR A 55 -5.68 3.52 -20.44
C THR A 55 -6.25 2.26 -21.06
N GLY A 56 -7.42 1.82 -20.62
CA GLY A 56 -7.99 0.51 -20.97
C GLY A 56 -7.19 -0.66 -20.40
N ILE A 57 -6.34 -0.44 -19.36
CA ILE A 57 -5.56 -1.48 -18.69
C ILE A 57 -6.26 -1.85 -17.39
N ASP A 58 -6.56 -3.14 -17.23
CA ASP A 58 -7.08 -3.67 -15.97
C ASP A 58 -5.93 -3.96 -14.98
N VAL A 59 -6.20 -3.79 -13.68
CA VAL A 59 -5.24 -4.06 -12.61
C VAL A 59 -5.82 -5.11 -11.66
N LYS A 60 -5.21 -6.29 -11.66
CA LYS A 60 -5.54 -7.38 -10.71
C LYS A 60 -4.72 -7.19 -9.45
N VAL A 61 -5.37 -6.97 -8.31
CA VAL A 61 -4.69 -6.72 -7.04
C VAL A 61 -4.47 -8.02 -6.28
N ILE A 62 -3.23 -8.23 -5.80
CA ILE A 62 -2.87 -9.26 -4.83
C ILE A 62 -2.45 -8.54 -3.55
N ALA A 63 -3.28 -8.63 -2.52
CA ALA A 63 -3.03 -8.02 -1.22
C ALA A 63 -2.58 -9.06 -0.19
N ARG A 64 -1.41 -8.84 0.42
CA ARG A 64 -0.82 -9.73 1.45
C ARG A 64 -0.09 -8.89 2.49
N ARG A 65 0.53 -9.51 3.49
CA ARG A 65 1.49 -8.82 4.37
C ARG A 65 2.73 -8.40 3.59
N ALA A 66 3.42 -7.35 4.04
CA ALA A 66 4.53 -6.77 3.29
C ALA A 66 5.67 -7.76 2.96
N ASP A 67 6.01 -8.65 3.90
CA ASP A 67 6.99 -9.72 3.69
C ASP A 67 6.52 -10.73 2.63
N GLU A 68 5.26 -11.14 2.67
CA GLU A 68 4.64 -12.06 1.71
C GLU A 68 4.50 -11.45 0.32
N VAL A 69 4.24 -10.13 0.21
CA VAL A 69 4.22 -9.39 -1.06
C VAL A 69 5.57 -9.51 -1.75
N LEU A 70 6.65 -9.18 -1.04
CA LEU A 70 8.00 -9.24 -1.61
C LEU A 70 8.44 -10.67 -1.92
N ASP A 71 8.03 -11.65 -1.11
CA ASP A 71 8.32 -13.07 -1.37
C ASP A 71 7.59 -13.60 -2.60
N GLY A 72 6.34 -13.21 -2.82
CA GLY A 72 5.59 -13.50 -4.04
C GLY A 72 6.20 -12.82 -5.27
N ALA A 73 6.56 -11.54 -5.13
CA ALA A 73 7.23 -10.79 -6.20
C ALA A 73 8.58 -11.40 -6.60
N ARG A 74 9.39 -11.92 -5.65
CA ARG A 74 10.62 -12.67 -5.95
C ARG A 74 10.39 -13.94 -6.77
N LYS A 75 9.19 -14.47 -6.74
CA LYS A 75 8.77 -15.64 -7.56
C LYS A 75 8.15 -15.24 -8.90
N GLY A 76 8.03 -13.94 -9.19
CA GLY A 76 7.43 -13.43 -10.43
C GLY A 76 5.90 -13.42 -10.42
N GLU A 77 5.25 -13.36 -9.24
CA GLU A 77 3.79 -13.36 -9.10
C GLU A 77 3.16 -11.98 -9.39
N ALA A 78 3.95 -10.95 -9.71
CA ALA A 78 3.47 -9.58 -9.93
C ALA A 78 4.19 -8.91 -11.10
N ASP A 79 3.54 -7.92 -11.71
CA ASP A 79 4.14 -7.00 -12.67
C ASP A 79 4.64 -5.74 -11.97
N VAL A 80 3.87 -5.24 -10.99
CA VAL A 80 4.17 -4.03 -10.22
C VAL A 80 3.99 -4.32 -8.74
N VAL A 81 4.83 -3.72 -7.91
CA VAL A 81 4.76 -3.75 -6.44
C VAL A 81 4.52 -2.33 -5.92
N LEU A 82 3.50 -2.15 -5.07
CA LEU A 82 3.20 -0.91 -4.36
C LEU A 82 3.09 -1.21 -2.87
N ILE A 83 4.09 -0.83 -2.09
CA ILE A 83 4.15 -1.07 -0.64
C ILE A 83 4.74 0.12 0.10
N HIS A 84 4.85 0.03 1.43
CA HIS A 84 5.35 1.08 2.31
C HIS A 84 6.37 0.53 3.33
N ALA A 85 7.40 -0.12 2.80
CA ALA A 85 8.46 -0.77 3.60
C ALA A 85 9.83 -0.38 3.02
N ARG A 86 10.16 0.93 3.04
CA ARG A 86 11.28 1.53 2.31
C ARG A 86 12.61 0.74 2.42
N PRO A 87 13.08 0.30 3.59
CA PRO A 87 14.33 -0.47 3.65
C PRO A 87 14.27 -1.78 2.86
N GLN A 88 13.14 -2.48 2.89
CA GLN A 88 12.94 -3.72 2.15
C GLN A 88 12.80 -3.46 0.64
N GLU A 89 12.16 -2.35 0.25
CA GLU A 89 12.03 -1.91 -1.14
C GLU A 89 13.39 -1.56 -1.75
N GLU A 90 14.22 -0.80 -1.02
CA GLU A 90 15.58 -0.45 -1.44
C GLU A 90 16.47 -1.69 -1.59
N LYS A 91 16.35 -2.63 -0.64
CA LYS A 91 17.04 -3.94 -0.76
C LYS A 91 16.53 -4.74 -1.96
N PHE A 92 15.23 -4.75 -2.23
CA PHE A 92 14.62 -5.45 -3.35
C PHE A 92 15.14 -4.94 -4.69
N VAL A 93 15.35 -3.62 -4.83
CA VAL A 93 16.00 -2.99 -5.99
C VAL A 93 17.49 -3.37 -6.05
N ALA A 94 18.21 -3.28 -4.93
CA ALA A 94 19.64 -3.62 -4.87
C ALA A 94 19.91 -5.10 -5.24
N ASP A 95 18.98 -6.01 -4.89
CA ASP A 95 19.02 -7.43 -5.26
C ASP A 95 18.62 -7.67 -6.74
N GLY A 96 18.26 -6.61 -7.51
CA GLY A 96 17.92 -6.66 -8.93
C GLY A 96 16.55 -7.22 -9.27
N PHE A 97 15.61 -7.29 -8.31
CA PHE A 97 14.23 -7.74 -8.54
C PHE A 97 13.35 -6.67 -9.19
N ALA A 98 13.69 -5.40 -9.00
CA ALA A 98 13.14 -4.24 -9.70
C ALA A 98 14.27 -3.31 -10.14
N ALA A 99 14.06 -2.55 -11.24
CA ALA A 99 15.09 -1.65 -11.76
C ALA A 99 15.21 -0.36 -10.92
N LYS A 100 14.09 0.15 -10.45
CA LYS A 100 14.01 1.42 -9.72
C LYS A 100 12.80 1.44 -8.79
N ARG A 101 12.94 2.16 -7.68
CA ARG A 101 11.87 2.53 -6.77
C ARG A 101 11.51 4.01 -6.99
N PHE A 102 10.20 4.32 -7.01
CA PHE A 102 9.70 5.68 -7.03
C PHE A 102 8.89 5.97 -5.77
N ASP A 103 9.07 7.14 -5.17
CA ASP A 103 8.14 7.65 -4.18
C ASP A 103 6.81 8.00 -4.86
N VAL A 104 5.69 7.66 -4.22
CA VAL A 104 4.34 7.88 -4.77
C VAL A 104 3.55 8.84 -3.90
N MET A 105 3.48 8.51 -2.62
CA MET A 105 2.66 9.20 -1.63
C MET A 105 3.13 8.79 -0.24
N TYR A 106 2.66 9.51 0.77
CA TYR A 106 2.77 9.07 2.15
C TYR A 106 1.42 9.19 2.86
N ASN A 107 1.22 8.39 3.88
CA ASN A 107 0.27 8.64 4.96
C ASN A 107 1.07 8.80 6.26
N ASP A 108 0.40 8.95 7.39
CA ASP A 108 1.09 9.07 8.67
C ASP A 108 0.55 8.08 9.71
N TYR A 109 1.42 7.77 10.64
CA TYR A 109 1.04 7.18 11.90
C TYR A 109 0.72 8.28 12.90
N VAL A 110 -0.12 7.95 13.87
CA VAL A 110 -0.47 8.78 15.01
C VAL A 110 -0.32 7.98 16.29
N LEU A 111 0.19 8.61 17.33
CA LEU A 111 0.12 8.02 18.66
C LEU A 111 -1.22 8.43 19.28
N ILE A 112 -2.02 7.43 19.60
CA ILE A 112 -3.31 7.58 20.24
C ILE A 112 -3.12 7.25 21.71
N GLY A 113 -3.84 7.93 22.57
CA GLY A 113 -3.78 7.68 24.00
C GLY A 113 -4.94 8.33 24.74
N PRO A 114 -5.01 8.14 26.07
CA PRO A 114 -6.03 8.72 26.91
C PRO A 114 -6.06 10.25 26.81
N LYS A 115 -7.24 10.86 26.75
CA LYS A 115 -7.40 12.32 26.84
C LYS A 115 -6.78 12.92 28.09
N SER A 116 -6.76 12.15 29.19
CA SER A 116 -6.12 12.53 30.47
C SER A 116 -4.61 12.58 30.39
N ASP A 117 -4.00 11.94 29.36
CA ASP A 117 -2.57 11.93 29.07
C ASP A 117 -1.66 11.65 30.30
N PRO A 118 -1.81 10.49 30.96
CA PRO A 118 -1.06 10.21 32.19
C PRO A 118 0.46 10.19 32.01
N ALA A 119 0.94 9.92 30.80
CA ALA A 119 2.37 9.99 30.48
C ALA A 119 2.84 11.42 30.12
N ALA A 120 1.92 12.39 29.98
CA ALA A 120 2.20 13.77 29.58
C ALA A 120 2.96 13.86 28.27
N VAL A 121 2.41 13.22 27.21
CA VAL A 121 3.06 13.13 25.88
C VAL A 121 2.56 14.15 24.89
N LYS A 122 1.43 14.80 25.12
CA LYS A 122 0.88 15.83 24.21
C LYS A 122 1.90 16.93 23.94
N GLY A 123 2.07 17.28 22.66
CA GLY A 123 3.00 18.29 22.21
C GLY A 123 4.48 17.87 22.20
N LYS A 124 4.80 16.63 22.52
CA LYS A 124 6.15 16.09 22.41
C LYS A 124 6.38 15.44 21.04
N ASP A 125 7.64 15.32 20.66
CA ASP A 125 8.03 14.46 19.56
C ASP A 125 7.85 12.99 19.94
N ILE A 126 7.72 12.11 18.93
CA ILE A 126 7.39 10.70 19.16
C ILE A 126 8.42 9.97 20.04
N ALA A 127 9.73 10.22 19.87
CA ALA A 127 10.75 9.54 20.67
C ALA A 127 10.67 9.95 22.15
N THR A 128 10.47 11.24 22.42
CA THR A 128 10.27 11.76 23.79
C THR A 128 8.96 11.21 24.40
N ALA A 129 7.89 11.09 23.59
CA ALA A 129 6.64 10.52 24.04
C ALA A 129 6.77 9.05 24.44
N LEU A 130 7.44 8.23 23.61
CA LEU A 130 7.67 6.82 23.91
C LEU A 130 8.52 6.63 25.16
N LYS A 131 9.57 7.43 25.36
CA LYS A 131 10.37 7.43 26.61
C LYS A 131 9.51 7.77 27.82
N ALA A 132 8.59 8.71 27.70
CA ALA A 132 7.73 9.09 28.82
C ALA A 132 6.72 7.98 29.16
N ILE A 133 6.21 7.27 28.16
CA ILE A 133 5.30 6.12 28.34
C ILE A 133 6.02 5.00 29.07
N GLU A 134 7.19 4.59 28.57
CA GLU A 134 8.01 3.54 29.16
C GLU A 134 8.45 3.90 30.59
N GLY A 135 9.04 5.09 30.78
CA GLY A 135 9.57 5.53 32.07
C GLY A 135 8.48 5.66 33.16
N LYS A 136 7.21 5.83 32.79
CA LYS A 136 6.07 5.81 33.72
C LYS A 136 5.39 4.45 33.84
N GLY A 137 5.77 3.47 33.02
CA GLY A 137 5.07 2.19 32.92
C GLY A 137 3.61 2.39 32.49
N ALA A 138 3.31 3.42 31.71
CA ALA A 138 1.95 3.72 31.29
C ALA A 138 1.46 2.66 30.28
N PRO A 139 0.19 2.20 30.37
CA PRO A 139 -0.29 1.13 29.51
C PRO A 139 -0.11 1.44 28.03
N PHE A 140 0.49 0.52 27.29
CA PHE A 140 0.68 0.59 25.85
C PHE A 140 0.22 -0.71 25.19
N VAL A 141 -0.56 -0.58 24.12
CA VAL A 141 -1.02 -1.71 23.32
C VAL A 141 -0.27 -1.74 22.00
N THR A 142 0.32 -2.87 21.66
CA THR A 142 0.93 -3.13 20.38
C THR A 142 0.11 -4.14 19.56
N ARG A 143 0.15 -4.00 18.25
CA ARG A 143 -0.46 -5.00 17.35
C ARG A 143 0.20 -6.37 17.51
N GLY A 144 1.51 -6.45 17.66
CA GLY A 144 2.25 -7.70 17.88
C GLY A 144 2.15 -8.74 16.73
N ASP A 145 1.69 -8.36 15.55
CA ASP A 145 1.25 -9.24 14.44
C ASP A 145 2.19 -9.21 13.22
N ARG A 146 3.36 -8.56 13.34
CA ARG A 146 4.34 -8.37 12.25
C ARG A 146 3.83 -7.55 11.06
N SER A 147 2.75 -6.79 11.22
CA SER A 147 2.25 -5.84 10.21
C SER A 147 3.21 -4.67 10.00
N GLY A 148 2.96 -3.86 8.97
CA GLY A 148 3.69 -2.62 8.71
C GLY A 148 3.61 -1.66 9.90
N THR A 149 2.44 -1.50 10.53
CA THR A 149 2.26 -0.68 11.74
C THR A 149 3.09 -1.20 12.91
N HIS A 150 3.11 -2.52 13.13
CA HIS A 150 3.94 -3.12 14.19
C HIS A 150 5.44 -2.94 13.90
N ALA A 151 5.87 -3.10 12.66
CA ALA A 151 7.27 -2.85 12.28
C ALA A 151 7.67 -1.38 12.46
N ALA A 152 6.79 -0.44 12.11
CA ALA A 152 7.00 0.99 12.35
C ALA A 152 7.08 1.31 13.84
N GLU A 153 6.21 0.74 14.66
CA GLU A 153 6.24 0.89 16.11
C GLU A 153 7.58 0.43 16.70
N LEU A 154 8.04 -0.78 16.33
CA LEU A 154 9.33 -1.30 16.81
C LEU A 154 10.50 -0.40 16.40
N ALA A 155 10.49 0.14 15.18
CA ALA A 155 11.49 1.09 14.72
C ALA A 155 11.47 2.40 15.55
N LEU A 156 10.30 2.89 15.93
CA LEU A 156 10.15 4.08 16.77
C LEU A 156 10.66 3.85 18.20
N TRP A 157 10.48 2.66 18.78
CA TRP A 157 11.09 2.30 20.07
C TRP A 157 12.61 2.32 19.99
N ILE A 158 13.21 1.79 18.90
CA ILE A 158 14.66 1.85 18.67
C ILE A 158 15.13 3.32 18.55
N VAL A 159 14.42 4.16 17.79
CA VAL A 159 14.71 5.61 17.67
C VAL A 159 14.60 6.31 19.02
N ALA A 160 13.68 5.88 19.88
CA ALA A 160 13.60 6.35 21.27
C ALA A 160 14.75 5.85 22.15
N GLY A 161 15.63 4.96 21.67
CA GLY A 161 16.71 4.36 22.45
C GLY A 161 16.23 3.29 23.43
N ILE A 162 15.07 2.68 23.17
CA ILE A 162 14.44 1.67 24.02
C ILE A 162 14.46 0.33 23.28
N ASP A 163 15.14 -0.65 23.84
CA ASP A 163 15.00 -2.04 23.41
C ASP A 163 13.74 -2.63 24.04
N ILE A 164 12.64 -2.61 23.29
CA ILE A 164 11.34 -3.06 23.79
C ILE A 164 11.33 -4.55 24.16
N ALA A 165 12.19 -5.37 23.54
CA ALA A 165 12.29 -6.78 23.88
C ALA A 165 12.75 -6.99 25.33
N SER A 166 13.60 -6.10 25.81
CA SER A 166 14.13 -6.12 27.21
C SER A 166 13.28 -5.24 28.13
N ALA A 167 12.74 -4.11 27.65
CA ALA A 167 12.01 -3.13 28.46
C ALA A 167 10.54 -3.49 28.70
N LYS A 168 9.93 -4.33 27.85
CA LYS A 168 8.52 -4.69 27.97
C LYS A 168 8.23 -5.39 29.32
N GLY A 169 7.12 -4.95 29.92
CA GLY A 169 6.60 -5.51 31.17
C GLY A 169 5.08 -5.57 31.12
N ALA A 170 4.42 -5.54 32.25
CA ALA A 170 2.94 -5.56 32.33
C ALA A 170 2.26 -4.37 31.62
N TRP A 171 3.00 -3.27 31.39
CA TRP A 171 2.54 -2.08 30.70
C TRP A 171 2.45 -2.25 29.17
N TYR A 172 3.15 -3.23 28.56
CA TYR A 172 3.22 -3.44 27.12
C TYR A 172 2.46 -4.71 26.72
N ARG A 173 1.27 -4.55 26.13
CA ARG A 173 0.35 -5.64 25.82
C ARG A 173 0.26 -5.90 24.33
N GLU A 174 0.53 -7.14 23.90
CA GLU A 174 0.36 -7.61 22.53
C GLU A 174 -1.06 -8.14 22.28
N VAL A 175 -1.68 -7.77 21.13
CA VAL A 175 -3.04 -8.19 20.76
C VAL A 175 -3.04 -9.25 19.67
N LYS A 176 -2.25 -9.12 18.60
CA LYS A 176 -2.10 -10.07 17.47
C LYS A 176 -3.35 -10.32 16.61
N GLN A 177 -4.32 -9.39 16.62
CA GLN A 177 -5.61 -9.54 15.95
C GLN A 177 -5.95 -8.36 15.02
N GLY A 178 -4.95 -7.60 14.56
CA GLY A 178 -5.16 -6.45 13.67
C GLY A 178 -5.36 -5.12 14.38
N MET A 179 -5.58 -4.04 13.60
CA MET A 179 -5.60 -2.67 14.13
C MET A 179 -6.88 -2.37 14.94
N ASP A 180 -8.03 -2.83 14.47
CA ASP A 180 -9.30 -2.62 15.18
C ASP A 180 -9.28 -3.23 16.58
N ALA A 181 -8.76 -4.46 16.69
CA ALA A 181 -8.61 -5.12 17.99
C ALA A 181 -7.59 -4.40 18.90
N ALA A 182 -6.52 -3.83 18.32
CA ALA A 182 -5.55 -3.05 19.08
C ALA A 182 -6.15 -1.73 19.59
N LEU A 183 -6.93 -1.03 18.77
CA LEU A 183 -7.65 0.18 19.14
C LEU A 183 -8.70 -0.11 20.22
N GLU A 184 -9.47 -1.18 20.08
CA GLU A 184 -10.45 -1.61 21.06
C GLU A 184 -9.80 -2.01 22.40
N ALA A 185 -8.67 -2.73 22.37
CA ALA A 185 -7.91 -3.06 23.56
C ALA A 185 -7.35 -1.80 24.24
N ALA A 186 -6.85 -0.83 23.46
CA ALA A 186 -6.36 0.44 23.99
C ALA A 186 -7.50 1.24 24.62
N ARG A 187 -8.68 1.30 23.96
CA ARG A 187 -9.88 1.94 24.51
C ARG A 187 -10.29 1.35 25.86
N THR A 188 -10.36 0.03 25.92
CA THR A 188 -10.78 -0.69 27.13
C THR A 188 -9.77 -0.53 28.27
N ALA A 189 -8.46 -0.54 27.96
CA ALA A 189 -7.39 -0.41 28.94
C ALA A 189 -7.01 1.06 29.23
N ASN A 190 -7.62 2.03 28.56
CA ASN A 190 -7.24 3.44 28.58
C ASN A 190 -5.72 3.60 28.33
N ALA A 191 -5.22 2.93 27.26
CA ALA A 191 -3.81 2.77 26.95
C ALA A 191 -3.39 3.60 25.73
N TYR A 192 -2.07 3.76 25.59
CA TYR A 192 -1.46 4.29 24.37
C TYR A 192 -1.38 3.21 23.28
N VAL A 193 -1.46 3.60 22.01
CA VAL A 193 -1.34 2.71 20.84
C VAL A 193 -0.87 3.49 19.62
N LEU A 194 0.02 2.91 18.81
CA LEU A 194 0.35 3.46 17.50
C LEU A 194 -0.67 2.96 16.47
N SER A 195 -1.23 3.86 15.68
CA SER A 195 -2.13 3.53 14.57
C SER A 195 -1.77 4.32 13.32
N ASP A 196 -2.06 3.81 12.15
CA ASP A 196 -2.19 4.68 10.98
C ASP A 196 -3.44 5.57 11.13
N ARG A 197 -3.39 6.78 10.58
CA ARG A 197 -4.47 7.77 10.70
C ARG A 197 -5.78 7.26 10.08
N GLY A 198 -5.72 6.49 9.00
CA GLY A 198 -6.90 5.96 8.33
C GLY A 198 -7.69 5.02 9.24
N SER A 199 -7.01 4.06 9.87
CA SER A 199 -7.61 3.16 10.85
C SER A 199 -8.22 3.92 12.03
N TRP A 200 -7.52 4.94 12.54
CA TRP A 200 -8.07 5.78 13.61
C TRP A 200 -9.33 6.56 13.20
N ILE A 201 -9.37 7.11 11.97
CA ILE A 201 -10.55 7.82 11.47
C ILE A 201 -11.73 6.88 11.33
N SER A 202 -11.50 5.65 10.85
CA SER A 202 -12.53 4.64 10.68
C SER A 202 -13.03 4.05 12.00
N PHE A 203 -12.22 4.10 13.06
CA PHE A 203 -12.58 3.61 14.38
C PHE A 203 -13.56 4.55 15.08
N ARG A 204 -14.82 4.12 15.20
CA ARG A 204 -15.92 5.00 15.65
C ARG A 204 -16.05 5.10 17.16
N ASP A 205 -15.88 4.00 17.89
CA ASP A 205 -16.03 3.96 19.35
C ASP A 205 -14.72 4.32 20.06
N ARG A 206 -14.37 5.60 20.02
CA ARG A 206 -13.09 6.13 20.55
C ARG A 206 -13.06 6.26 22.08
N GLY A 207 -14.22 6.30 22.76
CA GLY A 207 -14.29 6.52 24.20
C GLY A 207 -13.48 7.73 24.65
N GLU A 208 -12.59 7.50 25.61
CA GLU A 208 -11.68 8.52 26.14
C GLU A 208 -10.32 8.62 25.41
N LEU A 209 -10.18 7.97 24.24
CA LEU A 209 -8.99 8.08 23.44
C LEU A 209 -9.03 9.30 22.49
N ASP A 210 -7.86 9.83 22.19
CA ASP A 210 -7.62 10.91 21.23
C ASP A 210 -6.21 10.80 20.64
N ILE A 211 -5.93 11.52 19.56
CA ILE A 211 -4.57 11.69 19.05
C ILE A 211 -3.78 12.53 20.07
N VAL A 212 -2.69 11.97 20.57
CA VAL A 212 -1.82 12.64 21.55
C VAL A 212 -0.48 13.08 20.96
N VAL A 213 0.01 12.41 19.89
CA VAL A 213 1.17 12.84 19.10
C VAL A 213 0.90 12.62 17.62
N GLU A 214 1.15 13.66 16.82
CA GLU A 214 1.08 13.67 15.36
C GLU A 214 2.08 14.66 14.76
N GLY A 215 2.27 14.64 13.44
CA GLY A 215 3.06 15.61 12.69
C GLY A 215 4.59 15.47 12.84
N ASP A 216 5.08 14.48 13.56
CA ASP A 216 6.51 14.15 13.60
C ASP A 216 6.93 13.47 12.29
N LYS A 217 8.06 13.91 11.71
CA LYS A 217 8.58 13.37 10.44
C LYS A 217 8.86 11.86 10.50
N ARG A 218 9.13 11.32 11.68
CA ARG A 218 9.34 9.88 11.92
C ARG A 218 8.06 9.07 11.87
N LEU A 219 6.90 9.73 11.92
CA LEU A 219 5.59 9.10 11.77
C LEU A 219 5.13 9.03 10.31
N LEU A 220 5.91 9.56 9.36
CA LEU A 220 5.59 9.47 7.95
C LEU A 220 5.77 8.04 7.44
N ASN A 221 4.77 7.55 6.75
CA ASN A 221 4.73 6.23 6.15
C ASN A 221 4.77 6.35 4.63
N GLN A 222 5.98 6.28 4.07
CA GLN A 222 6.26 6.51 2.65
C GLN A 222 5.93 5.26 1.82
N TYR A 223 5.13 5.43 0.79
CA TYR A 223 4.81 4.41 -0.20
C TYR A 223 5.75 4.50 -1.40
N GLY A 224 6.22 3.35 -1.84
CA GLY A 224 7.03 3.19 -3.04
C GLY A 224 6.36 2.29 -4.05
N VAL A 225 6.52 2.62 -5.34
CA VAL A 225 6.12 1.78 -6.47
C VAL A 225 7.35 1.30 -7.23
N MET A 226 7.31 0.05 -7.68
CA MET A 226 8.40 -0.61 -8.40
C MET A 226 7.83 -1.48 -9.53
N LEU A 227 8.35 -1.32 -10.74
CA LEU A 227 8.15 -2.28 -11.82
C LEU A 227 9.09 -3.46 -11.62
N MET A 228 8.59 -4.68 -11.74
CA MET A 228 9.41 -5.88 -11.69
C MET A 228 10.42 -5.90 -12.83
N ASN A 229 11.62 -6.40 -12.58
CA ASN A 229 12.70 -6.41 -13.59
C ASN A 229 12.41 -7.44 -14.70
N PRO A 230 12.13 -7.01 -15.95
CA PRO A 230 11.80 -7.92 -17.04
C PRO A 230 12.98 -8.80 -17.47
N GLU A 231 14.22 -8.42 -17.18
CA GLU A 231 15.39 -9.26 -17.45
C GLU A 231 15.42 -10.49 -16.53
N LYS A 232 14.91 -10.35 -15.30
CA LYS A 232 14.84 -11.43 -14.32
C LYS A 232 13.53 -12.22 -14.44
N PHE A 233 12.47 -11.56 -14.90
CA PHE A 233 11.11 -12.12 -15.02
C PHE A 233 10.56 -11.89 -16.43
N PRO A 234 10.83 -12.77 -17.41
CA PRO A 234 10.42 -12.57 -18.81
C PRO A 234 8.90 -12.44 -19.04
N ASN A 235 8.09 -12.91 -18.09
CA ASN A 235 6.62 -12.87 -18.18
C ASN A 235 6.02 -11.56 -17.66
N VAL A 236 6.83 -10.64 -17.10
CA VAL A 236 6.37 -9.32 -16.64
C VAL A 236 5.87 -8.52 -17.83
N LYS A 237 4.67 -8.00 -17.71
CA LYS A 237 4.02 -7.13 -18.70
C LYS A 237 4.61 -5.72 -18.62
N LYS A 238 5.87 -5.59 -19.05
CA LYS A 238 6.72 -4.40 -18.87
C LYS A 238 6.03 -3.11 -19.30
N GLU A 239 5.50 -3.06 -20.52
CA GLU A 239 4.92 -1.84 -21.08
C GLU A 239 3.65 -1.42 -20.33
N LEU A 240 2.80 -2.37 -19.99
CA LEU A 240 1.57 -2.11 -19.24
C LEU A 240 1.88 -1.73 -17.79
N GLY A 241 2.82 -2.43 -17.14
CA GLY A 241 3.27 -2.13 -15.79
C GLY A 241 3.95 -0.77 -15.69
N GLN A 242 4.80 -0.42 -16.68
CA GLN A 242 5.42 0.91 -16.75
C GLN A 242 4.36 2.01 -16.92
N THR A 243 3.36 1.79 -17.77
CA THR A 243 2.24 2.73 -17.93
C THR A 243 1.53 3.00 -16.59
N PHE A 244 1.36 1.97 -15.76
CA PHE A 244 0.76 2.14 -14.44
C PHE A 244 1.67 2.92 -13.48
N VAL A 245 2.97 2.60 -13.44
CA VAL A 245 3.96 3.33 -12.63
C VAL A 245 4.00 4.81 -13.05
N ASP A 246 4.13 5.08 -14.34
CA ASP A 246 4.21 6.45 -14.88
C ASP A 246 2.95 7.25 -14.58
N TRP A 247 1.78 6.61 -14.67
CA TRP A 247 0.52 7.27 -14.31
C TRP A 247 0.46 7.60 -12.82
N LEU A 248 0.84 6.69 -11.93
CA LEU A 248 0.82 6.94 -10.48
C LEU A 248 1.67 8.14 -10.09
N ILE A 249 2.83 8.31 -10.73
CA ILE A 249 3.75 9.43 -10.43
C ILE A 249 3.47 10.68 -11.28
N SER A 250 2.55 10.61 -12.25
CA SER A 250 2.16 11.74 -13.09
C SER A 250 1.35 12.78 -12.31
N PRO A 251 1.25 14.03 -12.81
CA PRO A 251 0.39 15.03 -12.19
C PRO A 251 -1.07 14.59 -12.02
N GLU A 252 -1.60 13.79 -12.95
CA GLU A 252 -2.96 13.28 -12.91
C GLU A 252 -3.13 12.20 -11.83
N GLY A 253 -2.25 11.19 -11.77
CA GLY A 253 -2.26 10.18 -10.73
C GLY A 253 -2.08 10.78 -9.34
N GLN A 254 -1.18 11.76 -9.22
CA GLN A 254 -0.95 12.51 -7.97
C GLN A 254 -2.19 13.32 -7.56
N ALA A 255 -2.91 13.94 -8.52
CA ALA A 255 -4.17 14.62 -8.25
C ALA A 255 -5.28 13.62 -7.83
N ALA A 256 -5.34 12.44 -8.45
CA ALA A 256 -6.26 11.38 -8.06
C ALA A 256 -6.01 10.90 -6.62
N ILE A 257 -4.74 10.71 -6.23
CA ILE A 257 -4.36 10.37 -4.85
C ILE A 257 -4.80 11.47 -3.87
N ALA A 258 -4.53 12.75 -4.18
CA ALA A 258 -4.95 13.88 -3.35
C ALA A 258 -6.47 14.02 -3.24
N GLY A 259 -7.19 13.60 -4.25
CA GLY A 259 -8.65 13.61 -4.30
C GLY A 259 -9.31 12.55 -3.42
N TYR A 260 -8.59 11.50 -3.02
CA TYR A 260 -9.12 10.46 -2.16
C TYR A 260 -9.30 10.96 -0.71
N LYS A 261 -10.52 10.86 -0.20
CA LYS A 261 -10.87 11.32 1.15
C LYS A 261 -11.76 10.29 1.86
N VAL A 262 -11.53 10.11 3.15
CA VAL A 262 -12.40 9.36 4.04
C VAL A 262 -13.01 10.34 5.05
N ASP A 263 -14.33 10.38 5.16
CA ASP A 263 -15.05 11.34 6.00
C ASP A 263 -14.64 12.81 5.76
N GLY A 264 -14.34 13.15 4.49
CA GLY A 264 -13.91 14.48 4.10
C GLY A 264 -12.43 14.79 4.38
N GLN A 265 -11.69 13.89 5.02
CA GLN A 265 -10.28 14.06 5.36
C GLN A 265 -9.37 13.37 4.34
N GLN A 266 -8.32 14.05 3.91
CA GLN A 266 -7.28 13.47 3.06
C GLN A 266 -6.39 12.55 3.89
N LEU A 267 -6.23 11.29 3.43
CA LEU A 267 -5.41 10.29 4.11
C LEU A 267 -4.07 10.06 3.44
N PHE A 268 -3.99 10.24 2.13
CA PHE A 268 -2.77 10.05 1.36
C PHE A 268 -2.33 11.36 0.74
N PHE A 269 -1.06 11.68 0.93
CA PHE A 269 -0.45 12.92 0.48
C PHE A 269 0.52 12.61 -0.65
N PRO A 270 0.24 13.02 -1.90
CA PRO A 270 1.08 12.76 -3.05
C PRO A 270 2.41 13.48 -2.92
N ASN A 271 3.50 12.77 -3.20
CA ASN A 271 4.86 13.32 -3.14
C ASN A 271 5.82 12.65 -4.12
N ALA A 272 5.29 12.16 -5.26
CA ALA A 272 6.17 11.65 -6.31
C ALA A 272 7.17 12.73 -6.71
N ASP A 273 8.45 12.36 -6.73
CA ASP A 273 9.52 13.29 -7.09
C ASP A 273 9.37 13.67 -8.56
N LYS A 274 9.20 14.97 -8.82
CA LYS A 274 9.09 15.51 -10.18
C LYS A 274 10.39 15.41 -10.99
N SER A 275 11.49 15.04 -10.32
CA SER A 275 12.81 14.87 -10.95
C SER A 275 13.02 13.47 -11.55
N ALA A 276 12.03 12.58 -11.48
CA ALA A 276 12.13 11.18 -11.93
C ALA A 276 11.63 10.93 -13.36
N GLY A 277 11.51 11.99 -14.18
CA GLY A 277 11.17 11.93 -15.61
C GLY A 277 12.35 12.20 -16.49
#